data_3699bb8f7a682c6abcd57852a1215d7d
#
_entry.id   3699bb8f7a682c6abcd57852a1215d7d
#
_cell.length_a   1.000
_cell.length_b   1.000
_cell.length_c   1.000
_cell.angle_alpha   90.00
_cell.angle_beta   90.00
_cell.angle_gamma   90.00
#
_symmetry.space_group_name_H-M   'P 1'
#
loop_
_entity.id
_entity.type
_entity.pdbx_description
1 polymer ?
#
loop_
_entity_poly.entity_id
_entity_poly.type
_entity_poly.pdbx_seq_one_letter_code
_entity_poly.pdbx_strand_id
1 'polypeptide(L)'
;CNNNGACRKLKGGTMCPSYRVTRNENDVTRGRANALRLAITNQLGADAFTSEEMFNTMKLCVSCKGCQRECPTGVDMAAMKIEVSAARIKKFGLTFSDRLISYLPRYASVVSKFPRLMNLRNRVPILAKALERATGFSGKRPLPNWSNDTFNDRKYPSRVNPDIVLFADTFNRYFEPENLRAAIAVFNKAKVSFVIAKPEHRKR
;
A
#
# COMPACT_ATOMS: atom_id res chain seq x y z
N CYS A 1 12.10 18.34 -10.54
CA CYS A 1 11.96 19.23 -9.38
C CYS A 1 12.74 20.53 -9.62
N ASN A 2 12.10 21.67 -9.46
CA ASN A 2 12.71 23.01 -9.60
C ASN A 2 13.18 23.60 -8.27
N ASN A 3 13.27 22.81 -7.23
CA ASN A 3 13.79 23.19 -5.91
C ASN A 3 12.98 24.27 -5.15
N ASN A 4 11.69 24.49 -5.48
CA ASN A 4 10.84 25.51 -4.81
C ASN A 4 10.58 25.26 -3.32
N GLY A 5 10.84 24.07 -2.81
CA GLY A 5 10.71 23.73 -1.39
C GLY A 5 9.27 23.54 -0.88
N ALA A 6 8.25 23.56 -1.72
CA ALA A 6 6.86 23.36 -1.30
C ALA A 6 6.65 22.06 -0.50
N CYS A 7 7.45 21.01 -0.80
CA CYS A 7 7.41 19.72 -0.09
C CYS A 7 7.96 19.76 1.35
N ARG A 8 8.60 20.86 1.79
CA ARG A 8 9.12 21.03 3.15
C ARG A 8 8.14 21.68 4.12
N LYS A 9 6.93 22.00 3.68
CA LYS A 9 5.89 22.59 4.54
C LYS A 9 5.56 21.64 5.69
N LEU A 10 5.54 22.18 6.89
CA LEU A 10 5.25 21.44 8.11
C LEU A 10 3.78 21.50 8.51
N LYS A 11 3.08 22.55 8.06
CA LYS A 11 1.66 22.78 8.31
C LYS A 11 0.91 22.89 6.99
N GLY A 12 -0.34 22.46 6.98
CA GLY A 12 -1.20 22.44 5.80
C GLY A 12 -0.78 21.42 4.75
N GLY A 13 -1.70 21.04 3.86
CA GLY A 13 -1.47 20.06 2.80
C GLY A 13 -1.16 18.64 3.27
N THR A 14 -0.89 17.75 2.34
CA THR A 14 -0.59 16.33 2.60
C THR A 14 0.83 15.92 2.20
N MET A 15 1.58 16.79 1.49
CA MET A 15 2.86 16.46 0.90
C MET A 15 3.93 16.10 1.95
N CYS A 16 4.64 15.01 1.66
CA CYS A 16 5.76 14.44 2.42
C CYS A 16 5.49 14.19 3.91
N PRO A 17 4.58 13.24 4.24
CA PRO A 17 4.39 12.81 5.64
C PRO A 17 5.69 12.36 6.31
N SER A 18 6.59 11.68 5.57
CA SER A 18 7.89 11.25 6.06
C SER A 18 8.74 12.41 6.54
N TYR A 19 8.85 13.48 5.75
CA TYR A 19 9.61 14.66 6.15
C TYR A 19 9.04 15.37 7.38
N ARG A 20 7.71 15.38 7.51
CA ARG A 20 7.06 15.99 8.69
C ARG A 20 7.47 15.34 10.01
N VAL A 21 7.80 14.04 9.94
CA VAL A 21 8.26 13.26 11.11
C VAL A 21 9.77 13.34 11.27
N THR A 22 10.53 13.03 10.20
CA THR A 22 11.99 12.87 10.30
C THR A 22 12.77 14.18 10.24
N ARG A 23 12.23 15.21 9.58
CA ARG A 23 12.93 16.47 9.25
C ARG A 23 14.18 16.27 8.40
N ASN A 24 14.39 15.08 7.88
CA ASN A 24 15.53 14.73 7.05
C ASN A 24 15.23 15.05 5.57
N GLU A 25 16.14 15.73 4.91
CA GLU A 25 16.01 16.11 3.50
C GLU A 25 15.93 14.88 2.58
N ASN A 26 16.53 13.75 2.93
CA ASN A 26 16.41 12.51 2.18
C ASN A 26 14.97 11.98 2.13
N ASP A 27 14.14 12.34 3.11
CA ASP A 27 12.77 11.86 3.25
C ASP A 27 11.72 12.80 2.65
N VAL A 28 12.16 13.78 1.88
CA VAL A 28 11.30 14.74 1.19
C VAL A 28 11.29 14.49 -0.32
N THR A 29 10.24 14.92 -1.01
CA THR A 29 10.14 14.79 -2.48
C THR A 29 11.35 15.41 -3.19
N ARG A 30 11.84 16.58 -2.73
CA ARG A 30 12.99 17.26 -3.31
C ARG A 30 14.26 16.43 -3.19
N GLY A 31 14.59 15.93 -2.01
CA GLY A 31 15.77 15.10 -1.78
C GLY A 31 15.75 13.83 -2.62
N ARG A 32 14.62 13.13 -2.64
CA ARG A 32 14.43 11.94 -3.48
C ARG A 32 14.57 12.24 -4.97
N ALA A 33 13.99 13.34 -5.45
CA ALA A 33 14.12 13.74 -6.85
C ALA A 33 15.58 14.08 -7.21
N ASN A 34 16.32 14.70 -6.29
CA ASN A 34 17.73 14.98 -6.50
C ASN A 34 18.58 13.71 -6.53
N ALA A 35 18.38 12.78 -5.60
CA ALA A 35 19.05 11.48 -5.60
C ALA A 35 18.79 10.71 -6.90
N LEU A 36 17.54 10.69 -7.39
CA LEU A 36 17.20 10.09 -8.68
C LEU A 36 17.90 10.77 -9.85
N ARG A 37 17.93 12.09 -9.87
CA ARG A 37 18.64 12.84 -10.91
C ARG A 37 20.12 12.46 -10.95
N LEU A 38 20.77 12.41 -9.81
CA LEU A 38 22.20 12.05 -9.72
C LEU A 38 22.44 10.60 -10.16
N ALA A 39 21.53 9.69 -9.81
CA ALA A 39 21.62 8.29 -10.24
C ALA A 39 21.43 8.13 -11.76
N ILE A 40 20.43 8.80 -12.36
CA ILE A 40 20.13 8.72 -13.79
C ILE A 40 21.26 9.37 -14.62
N THR A 41 21.86 10.43 -14.12
CA THR A 41 23.00 11.10 -14.79
C THR A 41 24.34 10.41 -14.51
N ASN A 42 24.34 9.24 -13.90
CA ASN A 42 25.52 8.43 -13.59
C ASN A 42 26.55 9.10 -12.66
N GLN A 43 26.16 10.16 -11.94
CA GLN A 43 27.04 10.83 -10.98
C GLN A 43 27.28 10.02 -9.70
N LEU A 44 26.42 9.05 -9.41
CA LEU A 44 26.53 8.12 -8.28
C LEU A 44 26.96 6.70 -8.70
N GLY A 45 27.42 6.54 -9.96
CA GLY A 45 27.82 5.25 -10.52
C GLY A 45 26.69 4.51 -11.24
N ALA A 46 27.06 3.54 -12.08
CA ALA A 46 26.15 2.84 -13.00
C ALA A 46 25.01 2.08 -12.30
N ASP A 47 25.24 1.56 -11.11
CA ASP A 47 24.28 0.77 -10.34
C ASP A 47 23.44 1.60 -9.34
N ALA A 48 23.65 2.92 -9.29
CA ALA A 48 23.05 3.78 -8.28
C ALA A 48 21.51 3.74 -8.26
N PHE A 49 20.87 3.56 -9.41
CA PHE A 49 19.41 3.50 -9.52
C PHE A 49 18.81 2.30 -8.78
N THR A 50 19.54 1.19 -8.69
CA THR A 50 19.11 -0.04 -8.01
C THR A 50 19.83 -0.29 -6.69
N SER A 51 20.66 0.64 -6.24
CA SER A 51 21.47 0.51 -5.03
C SER A 51 20.65 0.44 -3.75
N GLU A 52 21.28 0.01 -2.66
CA GLU A 52 20.65 -0.01 -1.33
C GLU A 52 20.37 1.40 -0.81
N GLU A 53 21.26 2.37 -1.14
CA GLU A 53 21.09 3.78 -0.78
C GLU A 53 19.86 4.38 -1.46
N MET A 54 19.62 4.06 -2.74
CA MET A 54 18.42 4.48 -3.45
C MET A 54 17.16 3.84 -2.84
N PHE A 55 17.22 2.56 -2.49
CA PHE A 55 16.13 1.89 -1.81
C PHE A 55 15.79 2.56 -0.48
N ASN A 56 16.81 2.86 0.35
CA ASN A 56 16.63 3.51 1.63
C ASN A 56 16.07 4.93 1.46
N THR A 57 16.51 5.68 0.44
CA THR A 57 15.97 7.00 0.08
C THR A 57 14.47 6.93 -0.25
N MET A 58 14.01 5.85 -0.92
CA MET A 58 12.61 5.66 -1.30
C MET A 58 11.77 5.00 -0.20
N LYS A 59 12.39 4.32 0.77
CA LYS A 59 11.72 3.46 1.74
C LYS A 59 10.59 4.14 2.50
N LEU A 60 10.82 5.34 3.03
CA LEU A 60 9.81 6.08 3.80
C LEU A 60 8.78 6.83 2.95
N CYS A 61 8.87 6.76 1.61
CA CYS A 61 7.79 7.28 0.76
C CYS A 61 6.59 6.35 0.82
N VAL A 62 5.49 6.82 1.39
CA VAL A 62 4.23 6.06 1.53
C VAL A 62 3.35 6.11 0.27
N SER A 63 3.87 6.64 -0.83
CA SER A 63 3.15 6.74 -2.12
C SER A 63 1.79 7.43 -2.05
N CYS A 64 1.63 8.42 -1.16
CA CYS A 64 0.37 9.14 -0.94
C CYS A 64 -0.04 10.05 -2.10
N LYS A 65 0.82 10.24 -3.11
CA LYS A 65 0.62 11.13 -4.27
C LYS A 65 0.37 12.61 -3.93
N GLY A 66 0.52 13.03 -2.69
CA GLY A 66 0.40 14.43 -2.29
C GLY A 66 1.35 15.34 -3.07
N CYS A 67 2.54 14.84 -3.45
CA CYS A 67 3.49 15.59 -4.28
C CYS A 67 2.95 15.87 -5.70
N GLN A 68 2.28 14.92 -6.34
CA GLN A 68 1.70 15.13 -7.66
C GLN A 68 0.64 16.26 -7.64
N ARG A 69 -0.12 16.34 -6.56
CA ARG A 69 -1.21 17.33 -6.43
C ARG A 69 -0.74 18.69 -5.93
N GLU A 70 0.19 18.72 -4.97
CA GLU A 70 0.56 19.95 -4.24
C GLU A 70 1.89 20.55 -4.72
N CYS A 71 2.72 19.81 -5.48
CA CYS A 71 3.95 20.35 -6.02
C CYS A 71 3.65 21.27 -7.21
N PRO A 72 4.15 22.50 -7.23
CA PRO A 72 3.94 23.41 -8.36
C PRO A 72 4.46 22.89 -9.70
N THR A 73 5.40 21.92 -9.67
CA THR A 73 5.95 21.26 -10.86
C THR A 73 5.40 19.85 -11.07
N GLY A 74 4.37 19.45 -10.34
CA GLY A 74 3.68 18.17 -10.54
C GLY A 74 4.55 16.91 -10.37
N VAL A 75 5.55 16.94 -9.48
CA VAL A 75 6.46 15.79 -9.28
C VAL A 75 5.69 14.61 -8.72
N ASP A 76 5.57 13.52 -9.47
CA ASP A 76 4.98 12.26 -9.00
C ASP A 76 6.05 11.32 -8.43
N MET A 77 6.40 11.52 -7.16
CA MET A 77 7.37 10.66 -6.47
C MET A 77 6.87 9.23 -6.28
N ALA A 78 5.55 9.02 -6.25
CA ALA A 78 4.98 7.67 -6.14
C ALA A 78 5.26 6.85 -7.41
N ALA A 79 5.08 7.45 -8.59
CA ALA A 79 5.45 6.81 -9.85
C ALA A 79 6.95 6.52 -9.91
N MET A 80 7.80 7.50 -9.55
CA MET A 80 9.26 7.31 -9.53
C MET A 80 9.69 6.18 -8.59
N LYS A 81 9.05 6.04 -7.42
CA LYS A 81 9.30 4.92 -6.50
C LYS A 81 8.93 3.58 -7.12
N ILE A 82 7.83 3.51 -7.88
CA ILE A 82 7.41 2.29 -8.58
C ILE A 82 8.50 1.86 -9.57
N GLU A 83 9.06 2.78 -10.34
CA GLU A 83 10.13 2.49 -11.31
C GLU A 83 11.41 1.98 -10.62
N VAL A 84 11.84 2.63 -9.54
CA VAL A 84 12.98 2.15 -8.75
C VAL A 84 12.72 0.75 -8.19
N SER A 85 11.52 0.52 -7.65
CA SER A 85 11.14 -0.79 -7.11
C SER A 85 11.10 -1.87 -8.19
N ALA A 86 10.55 -1.55 -9.38
CA ALA A 86 10.50 -2.46 -10.51
C ALA A 86 11.90 -2.85 -11.01
N ALA A 87 12.80 -1.87 -11.13
CA ALA A 87 14.19 -2.11 -11.51
C ALA A 87 14.93 -2.99 -10.49
N ARG A 88 14.72 -2.73 -9.19
CA ARG A 88 15.31 -3.58 -8.12
C ARG A 88 14.76 -4.99 -8.15
N ILE A 89 13.44 -5.17 -8.29
CA ILE A 89 12.80 -6.48 -8.38
C ILE A 89 13.35 -7.25 -9.59
N LYS A 90 13.55 -6.58 -10.72
CA LYS A 90 14.14 -7.21 -11.92
C LYS A 90 15.58 -7.68 -11.66
N LYS A 91 16.37 -6.93 -10.87
CA LYS A 91 17.78 -7.25 -10.57
C LYS A 91 17.94 -8.27 -9.45
N PHE A 92 17.16 -8.15 -8.36
CA PHE A 92 17.37 -8.93 -7.12
C PHE A 92 16.22 -9.88 -6.79
N GLY A 93 15.10 -9.81 -7.52
CA GLY A 93 13.88 -10.55 -7.21
C GLY A 93 13.05 -9.94 -6.07
N LEU A 94 11.90 -10.56 -5.79
CA LEU A 94 11.04 -10.20 -4.66
C LEU A 94 11.55 -10.82 -3.37
N THR A 95 11.59 -10.03 -2.30
CA THR A 95 11.80 -10.57 -0.94
C THR A 95 10.61 -11.42 -0.51
N PHE A 96 10.79 -12.24 0.53
CA PHE A 96 9.67 -13.04 1.06
C PHE A 96 8.53 -12.18 1.58
N SER A 97 8.84 -11.08 2.29
CA SER A 97 7.83 -10.09 2.73
C SER A 97 7.06 -9.50 1.55
N ASP A 98 7.76 -9.09 0.49
CA ASP A 98 7.12 -8.49 -0.70
C ASP A 98 6.19 -9.49 -1.38
N ARG A 99 6.58 -10.77 -1.44
CA ARG A 99 5.71 -11.84 -1.97
C ARG A 99 4.46 -12.01 -1.13
N LEU A 100 4.59 -12.03 0.21
CA LEU A 100 3.43 -12.13 1.10
C LEU A 100 2.45 -10.97 0.91
N ILE A 101 2.96 -9.74 0.78
CA ILE A 101 2.11 -8.56 0.57
C ILE A 101 1.48 -8.58 -0.83
N SER A 102 2.28 -8.78 -1.87
CA SER A 102 1.84 -8.69 -3.27
C SER A 102 0.83 -9.77 -3.63
N TYR A 103 0.97 -10.97 -3.08
CA TYR A 103 0.07 -12.10 -3.36
C TYR A 103 -1.07 -12.24 -2.36
N LEU A 104 -1.20 -11.33 -1.38
CA LEU A 104 -2.29 -11.34 -0.40
C LEU A 104 -3.67 -11.56 -1.04
N PRO A 105 -4.08 -10.87 -2.11
CA PRO A 105 -5.39 -11.08 -2.72
C PRO A 105 -5.63 -12.51 -3.24
N ARG A 106 -4.56 -13.23 -3.59
CA ARG A 106 -4.64 -14.59 -4.15
C ARG A 106 -4.87 -15.63 -3.06
N TYR A 107 -4.22 -15.50 -1.92
CA TYR A 107 -4.31 -16.50 -0.85
C TYR A 107 -5.29 -16.12 0.28
N ALA A 108 -5.73 -14.86 0.35
CA ALA A 108 -6.59 -14.37 1.42
C ALA A 108 -7.88 -15.19 1.58
N SER A 109 -8.49 -15.66 0.49
CA SER A 109 -9.69 -16.47 0.52
C SER A 109 -9.50 -17.84 1.19
N VAL A 110 -8.30 -18.40 1.11
CA VAL A 110 -7.95 -19.68 1.76
C VAL A 110 -7.58 -19.46 3.22
N VAL A 111 -6.71 -18.48 3.47
CA VAL A 111 -6.19 -18.19 4.82
C VAL A 111 -7.28 -17.66 5.74
N SER A 112 -8.24 -16.92 5.22
CA SER A 112 -9.39 -16.41 5.98
C SER A 112 -10.31 -17.51 6.57
N LYS A 113 -10.15 -18.76 6.14
CA LYS A 113 -10.87 -19.91 6.75
C LYS A 113 -10.33 -20.29 8.13
N PHE A 114 -9.11 -19.85 8.46
CA PHE A 114 -8.42 -20.15 9.72
C PHE A 114 -8.07 -18.87 10.52
N PRO A 115 -9.03 -17.96 10.78
CA PRO A 115 -8.73 -16.63 11.34
C PRO A 115 -8.14 -16.71 12.74
N ARG A 116 -8.56 -17.67 13.56
CA ARG A 116 -8.02 -17.85 14.93
C ARG A 116 -6.53 -18.18 14.92
N LEU A 117 -6.09 -19.05 14.00
CA LEU A 117 -4.69 -19.42 13.83
C LEU A 117 -3.86 -18.22 13.34
N MET A 118 -4.36 -17.52 12.33
CA MET A 118 -3.67 -16.38 11.75
C MET A 118 -3.54 -15.20 12.73
N ASN A 119 -4.55 -14.99 13.57
CA ASN A 119 -4.56 -13.95 14.60
C ASN A 119 -3.71 -14.31 15.84
N LEU A 120 -3.23 -15.56 15.95
CA LEU A 120 -2.42 -16.01 17.09
C LEU A 120 -1.13 -15.20 17.23
N ARG A 121 -0.54 -14.77 16.10
CA ARG A 121 0.64 -13.88 16.09
C ARG A 121 0.42 -12.59 16.90
N ASN A 122 -0.76 -11.99 16.78
CA ASN A 122 -1.08 -10.73 17.47
C ASN A 122 -1.29 -10.93 18.98
N ARG A 123 -1.57 -12.18 19.42
CA ARG A 123 -1.85 -12.52 20.82
C ARG A 123 -0.61 -13.03 21.57
N VAL A 124 0.35 -13.62 20.84
CA VAL A 124 1.53 -14.27 21.43
C VAL A 124 2.81 -13.52 21.04
N PRO A 125 3.40 -12.71 21.95
CA PRO A 125 4.57 -11.88 21.63
C PRO A 125 5.80 -12.67 21.16
N ILE A 126 6.01 -13.87 21.71
CA ILE A 126 7.13 -14.74 21.32
C ILE A 126 6.97 -15.19 19.87
N LEU A 127 5.74 -15.57 19.48
CA LEU A 127 5.42 -15.92 18.09
C LEU A 127 5.60 -14.73 17.15
N ALA A 128 5.20 -13.51 17.57
CA ALA A 128 5.39 -12.29 16.81
C ALA A 128 6.87 -12.04 16.51
N LYS A 129 7.77 -12.21 17.50
CA LYS A 129 9.24 -12.07 17.33
C LYS A 129 9.83 -13.18 16.42
N ALA A 130 9.39 -14.42 16.56
CA ALA A 130 9.84 -15.52 15.71
C ALA A 130 9.44 -15.28 14.26
N LEU A 131 8.19 -14.87 14.02
CA LEU A 131 7.69 -14.57 12.69
C LEU A 131 8.29 -13.28 12.10
N GLU A 132 8.71 -12.31 12.92
CA GLU A 132 9.46 -11.15 12.45
C GLU A 132 10.76 -11.55 11.76
N ARG A 133 11.51 -12.50 12.33
CA ARG A 133 12.74 -13.00 11.71
C ARG A 133 12.47 -13.74 10.39
N ALA A 134 11.37 -14.46 10.30
CA ALA A 134 11.02 -15.23 9.11
C ALA A 134 10.40 -14.38 8.00
N THR A 135 9.56 -13.41 8.36
CA THR A 135 8.74 -12.64 7.41
C THR A 135 9.18 -11.19 7.21
N GLY A 136 10.01 -10.65 8.11
CA GLY A 136 10.38 -9.24 8.12
C GLY A 136 9.29 -8.29 8.66
N PHE A 137 8.11 -8.80 9.07
CA PHE A 137 7.05 -7.99 9.65
C PHE A 137 7.32 -7.72 11.13
N SER A 138 7.44 -6.46 11.51
CA SER A 138 7.77 -6.06 12.87
C SER A 138 6.85 -6.68 13.92
N GLY A 139 7.44 -7.34 14.93
CA GLY A 139 6.73 -7.89 16.07
C GLY A 139 6.20 -6.83 17.06
N LYS A 140 6.64 -5.57 16.91
CA LYS A 140 6.22 -4.45 17.76
C LYS A 140 4.83 -3.91 17.40
N ARG A 141 4.28 -4.29 16.25
CA ARG A 141 2.96 -3.86 15.78
C ARG A 141 2.10 -5.06 15.44
N PRO A 142 0.80 -5.04 15.81
CA PRO A 142 -0.12 -6.06 15.36
C PRO A 142 -0.31 -5.95 13.84
N LEU A 143 -0.48 -7.07 13.18
CA LEU A 143 -0.99 -7.11 11.81
C LEU A 143 -2.52 -6.96 11.83
N PRO A 144 -3.15 -6.57 10.71
CA PRO A 144 -4.60 -6.58 10.60
C PRO A 144 -5.17 -7.93 11.01
N ASN A 145 -6.24 -7.92 11.81
CA ASN A 145 -6.87 -9.16 12.27
C ASN A 145 -7.77 -9.75 11.18
N TRP A 146 -7.60 -11.03 10.90
CA TRP A 146 -8.51 -11.76 10.03
C TRP A 146 -9.88 -11.85 10.67
N SER A 147 -10.92 -11.45 9.93
CA SER A 147 -12.30 -11.53 10.40
C SER A 147 -12.80 -12.98 10.43
N ASN A 148 -13.56 -13.33 11.48
CA ASN A 148 -14.27 -14.61 11.54
C ASN A 148 -15.49 -14.65 10.61
N ASP A 149 -16.01 -13.49 10.22
CA ASP A 149 -17.20 -13.33 9.39
C ASP A 149 -16.83 -12.47 8.16
N THR A 150 -16.19 -13.08 7.19
CA THR A 150 -15.74 -12.42 5.96
C THR A 150 -16.93 -11.98 5.10
N PHE A 151 -16.70 -10.93 4.30
CA PHE A 151 -17.74 -10.43 3.41
C PHE A 151 -18.00 -11.39 2.25
N ASN A 152 -19.27 -11.71 2.04
CA ASN A 152 -19.71 -12.63 0.99
C ASN A 152 -20.63 -11.91 -0.02
N ASP A 153 -20.11 -11.65 -1.20
CA ASP A 153 -20.81 -10.99 -2.32
C ASP A 153 -22.00 -11.81 -2.86
N ARG A 154 -22.00 -13.15 -2.69
CA ARG A 154 -23.11 -14.00 -3.15
C ARG A 154 -24.45 -13.69 -2.47
N LYS A 155 -24.41 -13.04 -1.31
CA LYS A 155 -25.62 -12.60 -0.58
C LYS A 155 -26.31 -11.41 -1.24
N TYR A 156 -25.66 -10.76 -2.20
CA TYR A 156 -26.15 -9.54 -2.83
C TYR A 156 -26.37 -9.78 -4.33
N PRO A 157 -27.59 -9.55 -4.83
CA PRO A 157 -27.93 -9.82 -6.23
C PRO A 157 -27.20 -8.87 -7.17
N SER A 158 -26.84 -9.38 -8.35
CA SER A 158 -26.41 -8.53 -9.47
C SER A 158 -27.63 -7.78 -10.01
N ARG A 159 -27.52 -6.47 -10.16
CA ARG A 159 -28.56 -5.63 -10.79
C ARG A 159 -28.09 -5.18 -12.16
N VAL A 160 -29.03 -5.07 -13.08
CA VAL A 160 -28.79 -4.45 -14.41
C VAL A 160 -28.89 -2.95 -14.22
N ASN A 161 -27.94 -2.19 -14.78
CA ASN A 161 -27.84 -0.73 -14.69
C ASN A 161 -27.85 -0.18 -13.26
N PRO A 162 -26.87 -0.50 -12.42
CA PRO A 162 -26.75 0.02 -11.08
C PRO A 162 -26.30 1.49 -11.11
N ASP A 163 -26.78 2.28 -10.12
CA ASP A 163 -26.31 3.66 -9.91
C ASP A 163 -24.87 3.68 -9.41
N ILE A 164 -24.49 2.67 -8.59
CA ILE A 164 -23.18 2.57 -7.92
C ILE A 164 -22.58 1.18 -8.12
N VAL A 165 -21.27 1.16 -8.38
CA VAL A 165 -20.46 -0.07 -8.32
C VAL A 165 -19.62 -0.05 -7.05
N LEU A 166 -19.92 -0.96 -6.11
CA LEU A 166 -19.15 -1.12 -4.87
C LEU A 166 -17.98 -2.07 -5.10
N PHE A 167 -16.76 -1.57 -4.97
CA PHE A 167 -15.56 -2.37 -5.06
C PHE A 167 -15.20 -2.95 -3.68
N ALA A 168 -15.37 -4.27 -3.53
CA ALA A 168 -15.00 -5.00 -2.32
C ALA A 168 -13.53 -5.42 -2.39
N ASP A 169 -12.62 -4.56 -1.92
CA ASP A 169 -11.18 -4.84 -1.88
C ASP A 169 -10.84 -5.93 -0.86
N THR A 170 -9.58 -6.40 -0.91
CA THR A 170 -9.10 -7.50 -0.06
C THR A 170 -9.20 -7.17 1.44
N PHE A 171 -8.90 -5.92 1.84
CA PHE A 171 -8.93 -5.56 3.26
C PHE A 171 -10.35 -5.50 3.79
N ASN A 172 -11.24 -4.80 3.09
CA ASN A 172 -12.65 -4.72 3.47
C ASN A 172 -13.40 -6.05 3.32
N ARG A 173 -12.86 -7.01 2.56
CA ARG A 173 -13.46 -8.34 2.43
C ARG A 173 -13.11 -9.27 3.57
N TYR A 174 -11.83 -9.28 3.98
CA TYR A 174 -11.31 -10.32 4.88
C TYR A 174 -10.90 -9.81 6.27
N PHE A 175 -10.68 -8.51 6.43
CA PHE A 175 -10.22 -7.93 7.69
C PHE A 175 -11.27 -7.01 8.31
N GLU A 176 -11.93 -6.15 7.52
CA GLU A 176 -12.91 -5.15 7.99
C GLU A 176 -14.24 -5.23 7.22
N PRO A 177 -14.94 -6.38 7.21
CA PRO A 177 -16.15 -6.59 6.41
C PRO A 177 -17.32 -5.69 6.81
N GLU A 178 -17.31 -5.16 8.01
CA GLU A 178 -18.28 -4.21 8.52
C GLU A 178 -18.34 -2.91 7.73
N ASN A 179 -17.22 -2.45 7.16
CA ASN A 179 -17.19 -1.27 6.31
C ASN A 179 -18.07 -1.45 5.05
N LEU A 180 -17.97 -2.62 4.40
CA LEU A 180 -18.80 -2.93 3.24
C LEU A 180 -20.28 -3.07 3.63
N ARG A 181 -20.57 -3.68 4.78
CA ARG A 181 -21.94 -3.81 5.28
C ARG A 181 -22.55 -2.46 5.63
N ALA A 182 -21.77 -1.57 6.24
CA ALA A 182 -22.19 -0.20 6.54
C ALA A 182 -22.47 0.60 5.26
N ALA A 183 -21.60 0.52 4.26
CA ALA A 183 -21.83 1.14 2.96
C ALA A 183 -23.12 0.65 2.30
N ILE A 184 -23.35 -0.65 2.30
CA ILE A 184 -24.58 -1.24 1.75
C ILE A 184 -25.82 -0.79 2.52
N ALA A 185 -25.75 -0.70 3.85
CA ALA A 185 -26.85 -0.20 4.67
C ALA A 185 -27.21 1.25 4.30
N VAL A 186 -26.20 2.10 4.05
CA VAL A 186 -26.40 3.47 3.59
C VAL A 186 -27.08 3.50 2.22
N PHE A 187 -26.59 2.70 1.24
CA PHE A 187 -27.18 2.65 -0.10
C PHE A 187 -28.65 2.19 -0.05
N ASN A 188 -28.96 1.17 0.74
CA ASN A 188 -30.33 0.69 0.91
C ASN A 188 -31.24 1.76 1.53
N LYS A 189 -30.77 2.49 2.56
CA LYS A 189 -31.52 3.57 3.19
C LYS A 189 -31.73 4.74 2.25
N ALA A 190 -30.75 5.07 1.41
CA ALA A 190 -30.84 6.10 0.39
C ALA A 190 -31.63 5.66 -0.86
N LYS A 191 -32.08 4.39 -0.93
CA LYS A 191 -32.76 3.80 -2.10
C LYS A 191 -31.95 3.86 -3.40
N VAL A 192 -30.61 3.85 -3.27
CA VAL A 192 -29.68 3.83 -4.40
C VAL A 192 -29.39 2.39 -4.80
N SER A 193 -29.48 2.12 -6.09
CA SER A 193 -29.18 0.79 -6.61
C SER A 193 -27.67 0.57 -6.70
N PHE A 194 -27.20 -0.60 -6.31
CA PHE A 194 -25.75 -0.91 -6.37
C PHE A 194 -25.50 -2.34 -6.84
N VAL A 195 -24.28 -2.55 -7.33
CA VAL A 195 -23.73 -3.88 -7.64
C VAL A 195 -22.34 -3.99 -7.00
N ILE A 196 -21.97 -5.21 -6.58
CA ILE A 196 -20.62 -5.46 -6.10
C ILE A 196 -19.76 -5.90 -7.27
N ALA A 197 -18.63 -5.18 -7.48
CA ALA A 197 -17.67 -5.53 -8.50
C ALA A 197 -17.12 -6.93 -8.24
N LYS A 198 -17.29 -7.84 -9.17
CA LYS A 198 -16.66 -9.17 -9.14
C LYS A 198 -15.22 -9.01 -9.68
N PRO A 199 -14.20 -9.52 -8.97
CA PRO A 199 -12.88 -9.59 -9.56
C PRO A 199 -12.95 -10.50 -10.80
N GLU A 200 -12.64 -9.95 -11.96
CA GLU A 200 -12.42 -10.79 -13.13
C GLU A 200 -11.21 -11.69 -12.85
N HIS A 201 -11.45 -12.97 -12.71
CA HIS A 201 -10.40 -13.96 -12.77
C HIS A 201 -9.86 -13.95 -14.21
N ARG A 202 -8.87 -13.10 -14.52
CA ARG A 202 -8.08 -13.29 -15.71
C ARG A 202 -7.52 -14.71 -15.67
N LYS A 203 -8.12 -15.59 -16.44
CA LYS A 203 -7.50 -16.86 -16.81
C LYS A 203 -6.18 -16.50 -17.49
N ARG A 204 -5.06 -16.73 -16.82
CA ARG A 204 -3.75 -16.81 -17.47
C ARG A 204 -3.51 -18.25 -17.86
#